data_e86cd31ee09ec09ad8cdad2b0db352e4
#
_entry.id   e86cd31ee09ec09ad8cdad2b0db352e4
#
_cell.length_a   1.000
_cell.length_b   1.000
_cell.length_c   1.000
_cell.angle_alpha   90.00
_cell.angle_beta   90.00
_cell.angle_gamma   90.00
#
_symmetry.space_group_name_H-M   'P 1'
#
loop_
_entity.id
_entity.type
_entity.pdbx_description
1 polymer ?
#
loop_
_entity_poly.entity_id
_entity_poly.type
_entity_poly.pdbx_seq_one_letter_code
_entity_poly.pdbx_strand_id
1 'polypeptide(L)'
;MHTVAHLRELFRYNDWANRRIIVALKENECERARQILSHLLTTEQEFFARLYGKDSTGFDFWPELSSAKCGLLAKETAERYEKLLRRFDEEGLDLWTRYKTSEGVVCENNYREMLTHVVIHSSIYRGNIMLKLRESGFEPPKIDYIIYIRDTKYI
;
A
#
# COMPACT_ATOMS: atom_id res chain seq x y z
N MET A 1 -16.07 2.71 18.99
CA MET A 1 -15.45 1.92 17.90
C MET A 1 -14.02 2.41 17.70
N HIS A 2 -13.08 1.51 17.68
CA HIS A 2 -11.66 1.86 17.59
C HIS A 2 -11.18 1.82 16.14
N THR A 3 -11.60 2.81 15.33
CA THR A 3 -11.29 2.88 13.89
C THR A 3 -9.78 3.01 13.63
N VAL A 4 -9.07 3.81 14.44
CA VAL A 4 -7.61 3.95 14.32
C VAL A 4 -6.91 2.61 14.54
N ALA A 5 -7.30 1.86 15.57
CA ALA A 5 -6.73 0.55 15.85
C ALA A 5 -7.01 -0.44 14.71
N HIS A 6 -8.20 -0.39 14.14
CA HIS A 6 -8.55 -1.22 12.99
C HIS A 6 -7.74 -0.85 11.74
N LEU A 7 -7.58 0.43 11.44
CA LEU A 7 -6.74 0.89 10.33
C LEU A 7 -5.27 0.48 10.53
N ARG A 8 -4.74 0.59 11.74
CA ARG A 8 -3.39 0.11 12.03
C ARG A 8 -3.24 -1.37 11.71
N GLU A 9 -4.21 -2.19 12.08
CA GLU A 9 -4.20 -3.61 11.76
C GLU A 9 -4.25 -3.86 10.24
N LEU A 10 -5.06 -3.10 9.52
CA LEU A 10 -5.14 -3.20 8.06
C LEU A 10 -3.82 -2.78 7.39
N PHE A 11 -3.13 -1.75 7.89
CA PHE A 11 -1.82 -1.36 7.37
C PHE A 11 -0.73 -2.38 7.71
N ARG A 12 -0.80 -3.04 8.85
CA ARG A 12 0.10 -4.16 9.20
C ARG A 12 -0.13 -5.35 8.28
N TYR A 13 -1.38 -5.68 8.00
CA TYR A 13 -1.71 -6.67 6.97
C TYR A 13 -1.15 -6.27 5.62
N ASN A 14 -1.33 -5.02 5.21
CA ASN A 14 -0.84 -4.50 3.93
C ASN A 14 0.68 -4.70 3.79
N ASP A 15 1.44 -4.36 4.82
CA ASP A 15 2.88 -4.58 4.86
C ASP A 15 3.25 -6.08 4.78
N TRP A 16 2.57 -6.91 5.56
CA TRP A 16 2.77 -8.36 5.55
C TRP A 16 2.53 -8.95 4.15
N ALA A 17 1.45 -8.55 3.49
CA ALA A 17 1.11 -9.01 2.16
C ALA A 17 2.13 -8.53 1.11
N ASN A 18 2.52 -7.26 1.16
CA ASN A 18 3.54 -6.70 0.26
C ASN A 18 4.88 -7.43 0.41
N ARG A 19 5.31 -7.73 1.63
CA ARG A 19 6.56 -8.46 1.88
C ARG A 19 6.52 -9.87 1.32
N ARG A 20 5.41 -10.57 1.40
CA ARG A 20 5.25 -11.92 0.82
C ARG A 20 5.36 -11.88 -0.70
N ILE A 21 4.80 -10.86 -1.34
CA ILE A 21 4.94 -10.65 -2.79
C ILE A 21 6.40 -10.37 -3.15
N ILE A 22 7.09 -9.53 -2.39
CA ILE A 22 8.50 -9.20 -2.64
C ILE A 22 9.36 -10.44 -2.56
N VAL A 23 9.15 -11.30 -1.57
CA VAL A 23 9.85 -12.58 -1.47
C VAL A 23 9.58 -13.48 -2.67
N ALA A 24 8.31 -13.61 -3.07
CA ALA A 24 7.92 -14.42 -4.23
C ALA A 24 8.58 -13.92 -5.52
N LEU A 25 8.67 -12.61 -5.73
CA LEU A 25 9.31 -12.02 -6.91
C LEU A 25 10.83 -12.13 -6.91
N LYS A 26 11.47 -12.26 -5.75
CA LYS A 26 12.91 -12.57 -5.66
C LYS A 26 13.21 -14.01 -6.08
N GLU A 27 12.30 -14.93 -5.78
CA GLU A 27 12.44 -16.34 -6.13
C GLU A 27 12.04 -16.60 -7.58
N ASN A 28 11.05 -15.86 -8.10
CA ASN A 28 10.47 -16.07 -9.43
C ASN A 28 10.31 -14.72 -10.13
N GLU A 29 11.25 -14.36 -10.97
CA GLU A 29 11.17 -13.09 -11.68
C GLU A 29 9.96 -13.05 -12.61
N CYS A 30 9.13 -12.02 -12.44
CA CYS A 30 7.97 -11.74 -13.27
C CYS A 30 7.89 -10.23 -13.47
N GLU A 31 8.32 -9.76 -14.63
CA GLU A 31 8.41 -8.32 -14.91
C GLU A 31 7.07 -7.60 -14.77
N ARG A 32 5.98 -8.19 -15.30
CA ARG A 32 4.65 -7.59 -15.20
C ARG A 32 4.17 -7.46 -13.76
N ALA A 33 4.40 -8.49 -12.95
CA ALA A 33 4.06 -8.45 -11.52
C ALA A 33 4.89 -7.38 -10.80
N ARG A 34 6.17 -7.25 -11.12
CA ARG A 34 7.05 -6.22 -10.54
C ARG A 34 6.62 -4.81 -10.92
N GLN A 35 6.20 -4.58 -12.16
CA GLN A 35 5.65 -3.30 -12.61
C GLN A 35 4.40 -2.90 -11.80
N ILE A 36 3.52 -3.85 -11.54
CA ILE A 36 2.31 -3.62 -10.74
C ILE A 36 2.69 -3.36 -9.27
N LEU A 37 3.64 -4.11 -8.73
CA LEU A 37 4.16 -3.87 -7.37
C LEU A 37 4.76 -2.46 -7.26
N SER A 38 5.55 -2.04 -8.25
CA SER A 38 6.10 -0.68 -8.28
C SER A 38 5.01 0.37 -8.24
N HIS A 39 3.92 0.17 -8.98
CA HIS A 39 2.77 1.07 -8.97
C HIS A 39 2.09 1.14 -7.60
N LEU A 40 1.76 0.01 -7.00
CA LEU A 40 1.07 0.03 -5.71
C LEU A 40 1.92 0.64 -4.60
N LEU A 41 3.22 0.35 -4.55
CA LEU A 41 4.14 0.91 -3.56
C LEU A 41 4.34 2.43 -3.76
N THR A 42 4.47 2.85 -5.00
CA THR A 42 4.57 4.28 -5.36
C THR A 42 3.30 5.03 -4.99
N THR A 43 2.15 4.42 -5.19
CA THR A 43 0.85 4.99 -4.80
C THR A 43 0.74 5.12 -3.27
N GLU A 44 1.15 4.10 -2.52
CA GLU A 44 1.17 4.17 -1.05
C GLU A 44 2.05 5.34 -0.56
N GLN A 45 3.23 5.50 -1.16
CA GLN A 45 4.14 6.60 -0.84
C GLN A 45 3.53 7.96 -1.16
N GLU A 46 2.96 8.11 -2.35
CA GLU A 46 2.41 9.38 -2.81
C GLU A 46 1.18 9.80 -2.01
N PHE A 47 0.30 8.86 -1.66
CA PHE A 47 -0.83 9.15 -0.79
C PHE A 47 -0.39 9.56 0.63
N PHE A 48 0.70 9.01 1.14
CA PHE A 48 1.27 9.49 2.39
C PHE A 48 1.66 10.99 2.27
N ALA A 49 2.32 11.37 1.19
CA ALA A 49 2.67 12.76 0.94
C ALA A 49 1.44 13.67 0.77
N ARG A 50 0.39 13.16 0.12
CA ARG A 50 -0.90 13.88 -0.04
C ARG A 50 -1.64 14.13 1.27
N LEU A 51 -1.43 13.29 2.29
CA LEU A 51 -1.95 13.57 3.64
C LEU A 51 -1.39 14.91 4.17
N TYR A 52 -0.24 15.34 3.70
CA TYR A 52 0.38 16.62 4.04
C TYR A 52 0.19 17.70 2.97
N GLY A 53 -0.75 17.50 2.06
CA GLY A 53 -1.14 18.51 1.07
C GLY A 53 -0.25 18.59 -0.16
N LYS A 54 0.45 17.51 -0.52
CA LYS A 54 1.35 17.52 -1.69
C LYS A 54 0.62 17.83 -2.99
N ASP A 55 1.26 18.65 -3.83
CA ASP A 55 0.91 18.82 -5.24
C ASP A 55 1.58 17.70 -6.03
N SER A 56 0.78 16.74 -6.52
CA SER A 56 1.27 15.60 -7.30
C SER A 56 1.26 15.86 -8.81
N THR A 57 1.07 17.11 -9.26
CA THR A 57 1.03 17.43 -10.70
C THR A 57 2.24 16.83 -11.42
N GLY A 58 1.99 16.03 -12.44
CA GLY A 58 3.02 15.38 -13.24
C GLY A 58 3.70 14.18 -12.59
N PHE A 59 3.26 13.75 -11.41
CA PHE A 59 3.85 12.58 -10.73
C PHE A 59 3.62 11.30 -11.54
N ASP A 60 4.69 10.51 -11.68
CA ASP A 60 4.63 9.21 -12.35
C ASP A 60 4.25 8.10 -11.35
N PHE A 61 3.03 7.58 -11.49
CA PHE A 61 2.53 6.48 -10.67
C PHE A 61 2.95 5.09 -11.16
N TRP A 62 3.63 5.02 -12.30
CA TRP A 62 4.07 3.74 -12.89
C TRP A 62 5.57 3.72 -13.18
N PRO A 63 6.42 4.06 -12.19
CA PRO A 63 7.86 4.04 -12.41
C PRO A 63 8.36 2.59 -12.51
N GLU A 64 9.46 2.42 -13.23
CA GLU A 64 10.17 1.14 -13.22
C GLU A 64 11.12 1.09 -12.02
N LEU A 65 10.76 0.29 -11.02
CA LEU A 65 11.59 0.07 -9.84
C LEU A 65 12.23 -1.33 -9.89
N SER A 66 13.48 -1.41 -9.50
CA SER A 66 14.15 -2.70 -9.27
C SER A 66 13.53 -3.41 -8.07
N SER A 67 13.72 -4.72 -7.96
CA SER A 67 13.27 -5.49 -6.79
C SER A 67 13.85 -4.95 -5.48
N ALA A 68 15.13 -4.52 -5.49
CA ALA A 68 15.76 -3.92 -4.33
C ALA A 68 15.09 -2.60 -3.91
N LYS A 69 14.77 -1.74 -4.88
CA LYS A 69 14.06 -0.49 -4.62
C LYS A 69 12.64 -0.73 -4.13
N CYS A 70 11.93 -1.72 -4.67
CA CYS A 70 10.61 -2.11 -4.17
C CYS A 70 10.68 -2.54 -2.70
N GLY A 71 11.64 -3.35 -2.32
CA GLY A 71 11.83 -3.79 -0.93
C GLY A 71 12.11 -2.63 0.02
N LEU A 72 12.97 -1.70 -0.38
CA LEU A 72 13.29 -0.52 0.41
C LEU A 72 12.08 0.41 0.55
N LEU A 73 11.38 0.69 -0.54
CA LEU A 73 10.20 1.55 -0.55
C LEU A 73 9.08 0.96 0.30
N ALA A 74 8.84 -0.35 0.22
CA ALA A 74 7.84 -1.04 1.03
C ALA A 74 8.14 -0.88 2.53
N LYS A 75 9.39 -1.05 2.93
CA LYS A 75 9.82 -0.92 4.32
C LYS A 75 9.62 0.52 4.83
N GLU A 76 10.15 1.48 4.12
CA GLU A 76 10.08 2.90 4.51
C GLU A 76 8.63 3.39 4.60
N THR A 77 7.81 3.03 3.64
CA THR A 77 6.40 3.45 3.59
C THR A 77 5.60 2.82 4.71
N ALA A 78 5.79 1.52 4.98
CA ALA A 78 5.13 0.84 6.09
C ALA A 78 5.48 1.47 7.45
N GLU A 79 6.76 1.81 7.67
CA GLU A 79 7.21 2.50 8.89
C GLU A 79 6.56 3.88 9.05
N ARG A 80 6.41 4.63 7.96
CA ARG A 80 5.75 5.95 7.98
C ARG A 80 4.28 5.86 8.37
N TYR A 81 3.53 4.94 7.78
CA TYR A 81 2.11 4.73 8.12
C TYR A 81 1.95 4.23 9.56
N GLU A 82 2.77 3.30 10.02
CA GLU A 82 2.72 2.81 11.39
C GLU A 82 2.98 3.95 12.39
N LYS A 83 3.97 4.78 12.13
CA LYS A 83 4.31 5.94 12.96
C LYS A 83 3.17 6.97 12.97
N LEU A 84 2.57 7.25 11.81
CA LEU A 84 1.44 8.17 11.69
C LEU A 84 0.25 7.68 12.52
N LEU A 85 -0.15 6.42 12.32
CA LEU A 85 -1.33 5.84 12.96
C LEU A 85 -1.17 5.64 14.47
N ARG A 86 0.06 5.53 14.98
CA ARG A 86 0.31 5.52 16.43
C ARG A 86 0.01 6.85 17.08
N ARG A 87 0.12 7.95 16.34
CA ARG A 87 -0.10 9.31 16.86
C ARG A 87 -1.53 9.79 16.73
N PHE A 88 -2.35 9.12 15.89
CA PHE A 88 -3.73 9.53 15.67
C PHE A 88 -4.66 9.00 16.74
N ASP A 89 -5.61 9.85 17.10
CA ASP A 89 -6.86 9.47 17.74
C ASP A 89 -8.00 9.43 16.70
N GLU A 90 -9.21 9.13 17.17
CA GLU A 90 -10.38 9.04 16.28
C GLU A 90 -10.71 10.38 15.63
N GLU A 91 -10.48 11.50 16.32
CA GLU A 91 -10.73 12.86 15.79
C GLU A 91 -9.74 13.21 14.69
N GLY A 92 -8.49 12.75 14.78
CA GLY A 92 -7.47 12.97 13.76
C GLY A 92 -7.86 12.40 12.40
N LEU A 93 -8.67 11.33 12.37
CA LEU A 93 -9.13 10.72 11.12
C LEU A 93 -10.12 11.60 10.37
N ASP A 94 -10.77 12.54 11.02
CA ASP A 94 -11.76 13.43 10.42
C ASP A 94 -11.16 14.76 9.95
N LEU A 95 -9.84 14.95 10.12
CA LEU A 95 -9.15 16.13 9.58
C LEU A 95 -9.11 16.08 8.07
N TRP A 96 -9.30 17.23 7.45
CA TRP A 96 -9.30 17.39 6.00
C TRP A 96 -7.96 17.87 5.49
N THR A 97 -7.60 17.42 4.31
CA THR A 97 -6.44 17.91 3.58
C THR A 97 -6.82 18.24 2.15
N ARG A 98 -6.13 19.25 1.61
CA ARG A 98 -6.23 19.64 0.21
C ARG A 98 -4.92 19.29 -0.49
N TYR A 99 -5.02 18.66 -1.64
CA TYR A 99 -3.88 18.24 -2.45
C TYR A 99 -4.22 18.39 -3.94
N LYS A 100 -3.25 18.17 -4.81
CA LYS A 100 -3.49 18.10 -6.25
C LYS A 100 -3.17 16.70 -6.76
N THR A 101 -4.02 16.21 -7.68
CA THR A 101 -3.78 14.94 -8.39
C THR A 101 -2.64 15.08 -9.38
N SER A 102 -2.24 13.96 -10.01
CA SER A 102 -1.22 13.95 -11.07
C SER A 102 -1.64 14.78 -12.31
N GLU A 103 -2.93 14.99 -12.49
CA GLU A 103 -3.50 15.84 -13.55
C GLU A 103 -3.63 17.31 -13.15
N GLY A 104 -3.19 17.67 -11.94
CA GLY A 104 -3.27 19.03 -11.41
C GLY A 104 -4.64 19.41 -10.86
N VAL A 105 -5.54 18.45 -10.68
CA VAL A 105 -6.89 18.70 -10.14
C VAL A 105 -6.80 18.84 -8.62
N VAL A 106 -7.37 19.92 -8.08
CA VAL A 106 -7.46 20.15 -6.63
C VAL A 106 -8.55 19.24 -6.05
N CYS A 107 -8.18 18.48 -5.02
CA CYS A 107 -9.08 17.59 -4.30
C CYS A 107 -8.98 17.83 -2.80
N GLU A 108 -10.06 17.54 -2.09
CA GLU A 108 -10.12 17.58 -0.63
C GLU A 108 -10.70 16.25 -0.14
N ASN A 109 -10.00 15.61 0.80
CA ASN A 109 -10.45 14.40 1.46
C ASN A 109 -10.05 14.44 2.93
N ASN A 110 -10.78 13.73 3.77
CA ASN A 110 -10.33 13.52 5.13
C ASN A 110 -9.34 12.33 5.21
N TYR A 111 -8.63 12.24 6.31
CA TYR A 111 -7.62 11.21 6.50
C TYR A 111 -8.22 9.80 6.50
N ARG A 112 -9.42 9.62 7.02
CA ARG A 112 -10.15 8.34 7.01
C ARG A 112 -10.34 7.83 5.58
N GLU A 113 -10.81 8.71 4.69
CA GLU A 113 -11.04 8.38 3.28
C GLU A 113 -9.73 8.01 2.57
N MET A 114 -8.69 8.80 2.79
CA MET A 114 -7.40 8.59 2.13
C MET A 114 -6.71 7.31 2.60
N LEU A 115 -6.69 7.05 3.90
CA LEU A 115 -6.11 5.84 4.48
C LEU A 115 -6.88 4.58 4.03
N THR A 116 -8.20 4.65 4.02
CA THR A 116 -9.04 3.56 3.52
C THR A 116 -8.77 3.29 2.04
N HIS A 117 -8.66 4.35 1.24
CA HIS A 117 -8.32 4.22 -0.19
C HIS A 117 -6.98 3.48 -0.40
N VAL A 118 -5.95 3.82 0.36
CA VAL A 118 -4.63 3.16 0.23
C VAL A 118 -4.73 1.65 0.42
N VAL A 119 -5.44 1.20 1.46
CA VAL A 119 -5.61 -0.24 1.74
C VAL A 119 -6.39 -0.93 0.62
N ILE A 120 -7.48 -0.33 0.17
CA ILE A 120 -8.32 -0.89 -0.91
C ILE A 120 -7.55 -0.94 -2.22
N HIS A 121 -6.92 0.16 -2.61
CA HIS A 121 -6.14 0.27 -3.84
C HIS A 121 -5.03 -0.79 -3.89
N SER A 122 -4.25 -0.91 -2.82
CA SER A 122 -3.18 -1.89 -2.74
C SER A 122 -3.71 -3.33 -2.85
N SER A 123 -4.85 -3.62 -2.24
CA SER A 123 -5.49 -4.95 -2.32
C SER A 123 -5.92 -5.30 -3.74
N ILE A 124 -6.49 -4.34 -4.48
CA ILE A 124 -6.87 -4.54 -5.89
C ILE A 124 -5.64 -4.90 -6.73
N TYR A 125 -4.57 -4.14 -6.59
CA TYR A 125 -3.35 -4.38 -7.39
C TYR A 125 -2.59 -5.63 -6.96
N ARG A 126 -2.62 -6.01 -5.68
CA ARG A 126 -2.09 -7.32 -5.27
C ARG A 126 -2.84 -8.47 -5.94
N GLY A 127 -4.15 -8.36 -6.09
CA GLY A 127 -4.93 -9.34 -6.87
C GLY A 127 -4.43 -9.46 -8.31
N ASN A 128 -4.12 -8.33 -8.95
CA ASN A 128 -3.55 -8.31 -10.30
C ASN A 128 -2.16 -8.96 -10.34
N ILE A 129 -1.32 -8.72 -9.32
CA ILE A 129 -0.01 -9.37 -9.20
C ILE A 129 -0.16 -10.89 -9.11
N MET A 130 -1.08 -11.37 -8.29
CA MET A 130 -1.35 -12.82 -8.13
C MET A 130 -1.73 -13.43 -9.47
N LEU A 131 -2.58 -12.74 -10.24
CA LEU A 131 -2.98 -13.21 -11.59
C LEU A 131 -1.76 -13.29 -12.52
N LYS A 132 -0.91 -12.28 -12.55
CA LYS A 132 0.28 -12.27 -13.41
C LYS A 132 1.30 -13.35 -13.04
N LEU A 133 1.48 -13.63 -11.76
CA LEU A 133 2.30 -14.74 -11.30
C LEU A 133 1.75 -16.08 -11.80
N ARG A 134 0.45 -16.29 -11.66
CA ARG A 134 -0.22 -17.52 -12.10
C ARG A 134 -0.14 -17.70 -13.60
N GLU A 135 -0.36 -16.64 -14.39
CA GLU A 135 -0.20 -16.65 -15.86
C GLU A 135 1.24 -16.99 -16.27
N SER A 136 2.22 -16.63 -15.47
CA SER A 136 3.64 -16.94 -15.70
C SER A 136 4.07 -18.33 -15.23
N GLY A 137 3.14 -19.13 -14.72
CA GLY A 137 3.41 -20.50 -14.26
C GLY A 137 3.95 -20.58 -12.83
N PHE A 138 3.91 -19.50 -12.06
CA PHE A 138 4.34 -19.49 -10.67
C PHE A 138 3.15 -19.65 -9.72
N GLU A 139 3.38 -20.34 -8.61
CA GLU A 139 2.38 -20.43 -7.54
C GLU A 139 2.38 -19.11 -6.76
N PRO A 140 1.29 -18.34 -6.76
CA PRO A 140 1.25 -17.08 -6.02
C PRO A 140 1.28 -17.32 -4.51
N PRO A 141 1.87 -16.43 -3.72
CA PRO A 141 1.80 -16.52 -2.26
C PRO A 141 0.36 -16.35 -1.78
N LYS A 142 0.01 -16.99 -0.68
CA LYS A 142 -1.29 -16.82 -0.04
C LYS A 142 -1.26 -15.55 0.82
N ILE A 143 -2.04 -14.55 0.43
CA ILE A 143 -2.04 -13.23 1.07
C ILE A 143 -3.43 -12.76 1.51
N ASP A 144 -4.39 -13.65 1.63
CA ASP A 144 -5.72 -13.31 2.11
C ASP A 144 -5.66 -12.77 3.54
N TYR A 145 -6.47 -11.79 3.85
CA TYR A 145 -6.51 -11.18 5.18
C TYR A 145 -6.77 -12.20 6.28
N ILE A 146 -7.67 -13.17 6.04
CA ILE A 146 -7.95 -14.19 7.05
C ILE A 146 -6.73 -15.09 7.32
N ILE A 147 -5.87 -15.32 6.33
CA ILE A 147 -4.64 -16.08 6.51
C ILE A 147 -3.67 -15.28 7.39
N TYR A 148 -3.52 -13.98 7.12
CA TYR A 148 -2.74 -13.09 7.98
C TYR A 148 -3.19 -13.15 9.44
N ILE A 149 -4.49 -13.09 9.69
CA ILE A 149 -5.04 -13.17 11.03
C ILE A 149 -4.71 -14.52 11.70
N ARG A 150 -4.87 -15.63 10.98
CA ARG A 150 -4.54 -16.95 11.50
C ARG A 150 -3.06 -17.10 11.83
N ASP A 151 -2.19 -16.61 10.92
CA ASP A 151 -0.75 -16.74 11.06
C ASP A 151 -0.15 -15.82 12.12
N THR A 152 -0.80 -14.73 12.47
CA THR A 152 -0.24 -13.71 13.36
C THR A 152 -0.95 -13.57 14.70
N LYS A 153 -2.22 -13.99 14.81
CA LYS A 153 -3.04 -13.77 16.01
C LYS A 153 -3.38 -15.05 16.78
N TYR A 154 -3.39 -16.18 16.10
CA TYR A 154 -3.87 -17.45 16.66
C TYR A 154 -2.85 -18.59 16.60
N ILE A 155 -1.58 -18.23 16.62
CA ILE A 155 -0.49 -19.21 16.69
C ILE A 155 -0.27 -19.64 18.13
#